data_f9bdc6f249be1194ca460f339b4b53b9
#
_entry.id   f9bdc6f249be1194ca460f339b4b53b9
#
_cell.length_a   1.000
_cell.length_b   1.000
_cell.length_c   1.000
_cell.angle_alpha   90.00
_cell.angle_beta   90.00
_cell.angle_gamma   90.00
#
_symmetry.space_group_name_H-M   'P 1'
#
loop_
_entity.id
_entity.type
_entity.pdbx_description
1 polymer ?
#
loop_
_entity_poly.entity_id
_entity_poly.type
_entity_poly.pdbx_seq_one_letter_code
_entity_poly.pdbx_strand_id
1 'polypeptide(L)'
;MKKKKRKVSDIQSVIMLALSLMTVTTSIFIGLLVYNRYETAMRHNDVSNTQNMMESIVSSTEQYLKSMRQLANTINYNIIQVYDVSDPEFNQQLNLIYEADKDKIHSIALYDMEGELIVAEPVTLQKEGIKVTGQPWFVNAAEKVANMHFSTPHIQNLFRDDAKRYYRVISLSQAVDFISGDRPENGILLVDMKYSFIEKLFSRINYKSSEHYYYICDGDGKLIYHPYANEISNGMFSENVDIPCSNEDGIYRNQLSPSGEKRTIIVNTISYTGWKLVGVVLEDVRTDSVKQFRMYMVIIVIMLIMMLLVVNRIVSRKISSPIIKLDASVTAYEAGEKPDIYIGGSYEIRHLGNSVQKSYEEIEHLMTEIVAQQNKRRRSELAALQSQINPHFLYNTLESITWMIEGNKNKDAVFMISELAKIFRISLS
;
A
#
# COMPACT_ATOMS: atom_id res chain seq x y z
N MET A 1 28.87 41.74 -29.07
CA MET A 1 27.90 41.31 -28.04
C MET A 1 26.81 40.43 -28.69
N LYS A 2 26.87 39.10 -28.49
CA LYS A 2 25.86 38.18 -29.00
C LYS A 2 24.61 38.29 -28.12
N LYS A 3 23.50 38.85 -28.63
CA LYS A 3 22.18 38.83 -27.99
C LYS A 3 21.76 37.36 -27.87
N LYS A 4 21.69 36.86 -26.63
CA LYS A 4 21.08 35.59 -26.26
C LYS A 4 19.60 35.65 -26.68
N LYS A 5 19.22 35.07 -27.80
CA LYS A 5 17.80 34.84 -28.15
C LYS A 5 17.21 34.02 -27.03
N ARG A 6 16.34 34.59 -26.21
CA ARG A 6 15.44 33.83 -25.32
C ARG A 6 14.67 32.89 -26.25
N LYS A 7 14.92 31.56 -26.10
CA LYS A 7 14.03 30.54 -26.68
C LYS A 7 12.65 30.78 -26.10
N VAL A 8 11.75 31.37 -26.87
CA VAL A 8 10.32 31.35 -26.56
C VAL A 8 9.98 29.87 -26.56
N SER A 9 9.58 29.34 -25.40
CA SER A 9 9.17 27.94 -25.29
C SER A 9 7.94 27.76 -26.17
N ASP A 10 8.02 26.86 -27.14
CA ASP A 10 6.91 26.49 -28.01
C ASP A 10 5.67 26.14 -27.17
N ILE A 11 4.52 26.66 -27.52
CA ILE A 11 3.23 26.37 -26.86
C ILE A 11 3.08 24.84 -26.66
N GLN A 12 3.52 24.07 -27.65
CA GLN A 12 3.54 22.61 -27.58
C GLN A 12 4.36 22.09 -26.39
N SER A 13 5.58 22.58 -26.19
CA SER A 13 6.45 22.15 -25.10
C SER A 13 5.91 22.57 -23.73
N VAL A 14 5.29 23.74 -23.63
CA VAL A 14 4.67 24.22 -22.38
C VAL A 14 3.46 23.35 -21.98
N ILE A 15 2.55 23.10 -22.93
CA ILE A 15 1.37 22.25 -22.67
C ILE A 15 1.80 20.82 -22.32
N MET A 16 2.74 20.24 -23.06
CA MET A 16 3.25 18.89 -22.76
C MET A 16 3.90 18.82 -21.38
N LEU A 17 4.72 19.80 -21.03
CA LEU A 17 5.41 19.84 -19.74
C LEU A 17 4.43 20.05 -18.58
N ALA A 18 3.45 20.94 -18.75
CA ALA A 18 2.41 21.18 -17.72
C ALA A 18 1.54 19.93 -17.46
N LEU A 19 1.05 19.30 -18.54
CA LEU A 19 0.26 18.06 -18.43
C LEU A 19 1.09 16.91 -17.84
N SER A 20 2.34 16.75 -18.28
CA SER A 20 3.24 15.72 -17.75
C SER A 20 3.55 15.93 -16.28
N LEU A 21 3.85 17.16 -15.87
CA LEU A 21 4.13 17.48 -14.46
C LEU A 21 2.91 17.24 -13.59
N MET A 22 1.73 17.72 -14.02
CA MET A 22 0.48 17.55 -13.28
C MET A 22 0.14 16.06 -13.08
N THR A 23 0.22 15.25 -14.13
CA THR A 23 -0.12 13.82 -14.03
C THR A 23 0.92 13.03 -13.24
N VAL A 24 2.21 13.32 -13.36
CA VAL A 24 3.25 12.67 -12.55
C VAL A 24 3.08 13.02 -11.07
N THR A 25 2.87 14.29 -10.74
CA THR A 25 2.67 14.72 -9.34
C THR A 25 1.41 14.12 -8.72
N THR A 26 0.29 14.12 -9.44
CA THR A 26 -0.96 13.50 -8.97
C THR A 26 -0.83 11.99 -8.83
N SER A 27 -0.16 11.30 -9.75
CA SER A 27 0.07 9.85 -9.67
C SER A 27 0.95 9.47 -8.47
N ILE A 28 2.03 10.22 -8.22
CA ILE A 28 2.88 10.00 -7.05
C ILE A 28 2.10 10.26 -5.76
N PHE A 29 1.33 11.34 -5.70
CA PHE A 29 0.54 11.69 -4.52
C PHE A 29 -0.51 10.62 -4.19
N ILE A 30 -1.28 10.18 -5.20
CA ILE A 30 -2.26 9.10 -5.03
C ILE A 30 -1.57 7.79 -4.64
N GLY A 31 -0.44 7.46 -5.28
CA GLY A 31 0.35 6.27 -4.97
C GLY A 31 0.82 6.24 -3.52
N LEU A 32 1.32 7.35 -2.99
CA LEU A 32 1.73 7.48 -1.59
C LEU A 32 0.54 7.36 -0.62
N LEU A 33 -0.59 7.98 -0.94
CA LEU A 33 -1.81 7.87 -0.13
C LEU A 33 -2.31 6.43 -0.07
N VAL A 34 -2.40 5.75 -1.20
CA VAL A 34 -2.85 4.36 -1.27
C VAL A 34 -1.87 3.44 -0.54
N TYR A 35 -0.56 3.65 -0.71
CA TYR A 35 0.46 2.87 0.00
C TYR A 35 0.34 3.01 1.52
N ASN A 36 0.24 4.24 2.04
CA ASN A 36 0.09 4.47 3.47
C ASN A 36 -1.23 3.88 4.04
N ARG A 37 -2.32 3.98 3.29
CA ARG A 37 -3.60 3.37 3.68
C ARG A 37 -3.53 1.85 3.69
N TYR A 38 -2.89 1.27 2.69
CA TYR A 38 -2.71 -0.19 2.62
C TYR A 38 -1.84 -0.71 3.77
N GLU A 39 -0.70 -0.07 4.05
CA GLU A 39 0.17 -0.45 5.16
C GLU A 39 -0.56 -0.39 6.51
N THR A 40 -1.32 0.69 6.76
CA THR A 40 -2.10 0.83 7.99
C THR A 40 -3.19 -0.24 8.09
N ALA A 41 -3.89 -0.53 6.99
CA ALA A 41 -4.93 -1.55 6.96
C ALA A 41 -4.36 -2.96 7.18
N MET A 42 -3.22 -3.28 6.59
CA MET A 42 -2.54 -4.57 6.80
C MET A 42 -2.12 -4.76 8.25
N ARG A 43 -1.47 -3.76 8.85
CA ARG A 43 -1.09 -3.82 10.28
C ARG A 43 -2.30 -4.04 11.21
N HIS A 44 -3.41 -3.37 10.94
CA HIS A 44 -4.63 -3.57 11.72
C HIS A 44 -5.19 -4.98 11.54
N ASN A 45 -5.18 -5.47 10.31
CA ASN A 45 -5.68 -6.80 9.97
C ASN A 45 -4.82 -7.91 10.60
N ASP A 46 -3.48 -7.75 10.60
CA ASP A 46 -2.55 -8.71 11.22
C ASP A 46 -2.78 -8.81 12.73
N VAL A 47 -2.94 -7.69 13.42
CA VAL A 47 -3.26 -7.66 14.86
C VAL A 47 -4.62 -8.31 15.12
N SER A 48 -5.66 -7.97 14.34
CA SER A 48 -7.01 -8.55 14.49
C SER A 48 -7.02 -10.06 14.22
N ASN A 49 -6.33 -10.51 13.18
CA ASN A 49 -6.21 -11.94 12.86
C ASN A 49 -5.47 -12.69 13.97
N THR A 50 -4.40 -12.09 14.53
CA THR A 50 -3.68 -12.66 15.67
C THR A 50 -4.57 -12.76 16.90
N GLN A 51 -5.39 -11.75 17.20
CA GLN A 51 -6.35 -11.81 18.30
C GLN A 51 -7.38 -12.94 18.11
N ASN A 52 -8.01 -13.02 16.94
CA ASN A 52 -8.98 -14.08 16.65
C ASN A 52 -8.36 -15.49 16.76
N MET A 53 -7.12 -15.63 16.31
CA MET A 53 -6.37 -16.88 16.46
C MET A 53 -6.08 -17.18 17.93
N MET A 54 -5.66 -16.18 18.71
CA MET A 54 -5.42 -16.35 20.15
C MET A 54 -6.69 -16.77 20.91
N GLU A 55 -7.83 -16.18 20.60
CA GLU A 55 -9.11 -16.60 21.20
C GLU A 55 -9.42 -18.07 20.89
N SER A 56 -9.17 -18.51 19.65
CA SER A 56 -9.31 -19.91 19.26
C SER A 56 -8.35 -20.85 20.01
N ILE A 57 -7.09 -20.40 20.18
CA ILE A 57 -6.06 -21.16 20.93
C ILE A 57 -6.45 -21.26 22.40
N VAL A 58 -6.85 -20.15 23.03
CA VAL A 58 -7.33 -20.13 24.43
C VAL A 58 -8.46 -21.11 24.59
N SER A 59 -9.51 -20.98 23.76
CA SER A 59 -10.69 -21.87 23.81
C SER A 59 -10.32 -23.34 23.66
N SER A 60 -9.44 -23.68 22.70
CA SER A 60 -8.98 -25.05 22.48
C SER A 60 -8.18 -25.59 23.65
N THR A 61 -7.32 -24.75 24.24
CA THR A 61 -6.49 -25.12 25.40
C THR A 61 -7.35 -25.28 26.64
N GLU A 62 -8.29 -24.37 26.89
CA GLU A 62 -9.23 -24.46 28.00
C GLU A 62 -10.13 -25.68 27.88
N GLN A 63 -10.62 -25.99 26.69
CA GLN A 63 -11.41 -27.20 26.45
C GLN A 63 -10.61 -28.47 26.75
N TYR A 64 -9.34 -28.51 26.38
CA TYR A 64 -8.45 -29.62 26.73
C TYR A 64 -8.24 -29.74 28.23
N LEU A 65 -7.88 -28.66 28.92
CA LEU A 65 -7.70 -28.63 30.36
C LEU A 65 -9.00 -29.00 31.09
N LYS A 66 -10.15 -28.52 30.63
CA LYS A 66 -11.47 -28.90 31.17
C LYS A 66 -11.74 -30.37 30.99
N SER A 67 -11.42 -30.97 29.84
CA SER A 67 -11.58 -32.42 29.63
C SER A 67 -10.73 -33.25 30.59
N MET A 68 -9.52 -32.77 30.88
CA MET A 68 -8.63 -33.44 31.85
C MET A 68 -9.13 -33.32 33.29
N ARG A 69 -9.68 -32.17 33.67
CA ARG A 69 -10.35 -32.01 34.97
C ARG A 69 -11.57 -32.94 35.10
N GLN A 70 -12.37 -33.05 34.07
CA GLN A 70 -13.51 -33.97 34.06
C GLN A 70 -13.07 -35.42 34.19
N LEU A 71 -11.99 -35.79 33.52
CA LEU A 71 -11.40 -37.13 33.65
C LEU A 71 -10.93 -37.41 35.08
N ALA A 72 -10.16 -36.49 35.70
CA ALA A 72 -9.69 -36.63 37.07
C ALA A 72 -10.87 -36.72 38.06
N ASN A 73 -11.93 -35.93 37.86
CA ASN A 73 -13.17 -36.05 38.64
C ASN A 73 -13.85 -37.41 38.44
N THR A 74 -13.90 -37.93 37.22
CA THR A 74 -14.45 -39.25 36.92
C THR A 74 -13.68 -40.33 37.66
N ILE A 75 -12.35 -40.28 37.64
CA ILE A 75 -11.49 -41.21 38.39
C ILE A 75 -11.75 -41.09 39.87
N ASN A 76 -11.80 -39.88 40.43
CA ASN A 76 -12.01 -39.66 41.85
C ASN A 76 -13.37 -40.17 42.28
N TYR A 77 -14.48 -39.68 41.70
CA TYR A 77 -15.84 -39.96 42.20
C TYR A 77 -16.38 -41.33 41.79
N ASN A 78 -15.97 -41.88 40.65
CA ASN A 78 -16.56 -43.13 40.14
C ASN A 78 -15.66 -44.35 40.41
N ILE A 79 -14.37 -44.14 40.72
CA ILE A 79 -13.45 -45.25 40.97
C ILE A 79 -12.88 -45.15 42.40
N ILE A 80 -12.13 -44.08 42.71
CA ILE A 80 -11.38 -43.98 43.98
C ILE A 80 -12.29 -43.99 45.20
N GLN A 81 -13.43 -43.31 45.15
CA GLN A 81 -14.39 -43.25 46.24
C GLN A 81 -15.41 -44.40 46.27
N VAL A 82 -15.40 -45.30 45.24
CA VAL A 82 -16.40 -46.37 45.11
C VAL A 82 -15.80 -47.73 45.37
N TYR A 83 -14.61 -47.97 44.89
CA TYR A 83 -13.94 -49.30 45.00
C TYR A 83 -12.83 -49.26 46.04
N ASP A 84 -12.63 -50.35 46.76
CA ASP A 84 -11.44 -50.54 47.60
C ASP A 84 -10.21 -50.71 46.71
N VAL A 85 -9.12 -49.99 47.03
CA VAL A 85 -7.89 -50.04 46.24
C VAL A 85 -7.22 -51.43 46.21
N SER A 86 -7.60 -52.30 47.19
CA SER A 86 -7.16 -53.69 47.26
C SER A 86 -7.92 -54.60 46.31
N ASP A 87 -9.09 -54.19 45.81
CA ASP A 87 -9.90 -54.99 44.91
C ASP A 87 -9.36 -55.04 43.50
N PRO A 88 -9.35 -56.23 42.85
CA PRO A 88 -8.99 -56.34 41.43
C PRO A 88 -9.88 -55.46 40.51
N GLU A 89 -11.12 -55.19 40.88
CA GLU A 89 -12.07 -54.40 40.12
C GLU A 89 -11.64 -52.92 40.05
N PHE A 90 -11.04 -52.38 41.12
CA PHE A 90 -10.43 -51.03 41.10
C PHE A 90 -9.42 -50.88 39.94
N ASN A 91 -8.45 -51.80 39.86
CA ASN A 91 -7.41 -51.78 38.80
C ASN A 91 -8.05 -51.95 37.41
N GLN A 92 -9.09 -52.81 37.29
CA GLN A 92 -9.75 -52.99 36.01
C GLN A 92 -10.47 -51.72 35.53
N GLN A 93 -11.16 -51.01 36.40
CA GLN A 93 -11.85 -49.77 36.11
C GLN A 93 -10.85 -48.65 35.75
N LEU A 94 -9.76 -48.54 36.50
CA LEU A 94 -8.70 -47.56 36.23
C LEU A 94 -8.06 -47.78 34.86
N ASN A 95 -7.77 -49.04 34.52
CA ASN A 95 -7.23 -49.46 33.25
C ASN A 95 -8.18 -49.13 32.07
N LEU A 96 -9.49 -49.36 32.25
CA LEU A 96 -10.47 -49.01 31.23
C LEU A 96 -10.45 -47.52 30.90
N ILE A 97 -10.37 -46.64 31.91
CA ILE A 97 -10.26 -45.21 31.68
C ILE A 97 -8.93 -44.85 31.02
N TYR A 98 -7.83 -45.42 31.48
CA TYR A 98 -6.54 -45.18 30.87
C TYR A 98 -6.52 -45.56 29.38
N GLU A 99 -6.98 -46.78 29.03
CA GLU A 99 -7.03 -47.27 27.65
C GLU A 99 -7.95 -46.41 26.77
N ALA A 100 -9.08 -45.88 27.29
CA ALA A 100 -9.99 -45.00 26.59
C ALA A 100 -9.32 -43.65 26.21
N ASP A 101 -8.47 -43.11 27.08
CA ASP A 101 -7.84 -41.79 26.92
C ASP A 101 -6.30 -41.84 26.78
N LYS A 102 -5.72 -42.99 26.47
CA LYS A 102 -4.26 -43.23 26.36
C LYS A 102 -3.59 -42.31 25.34
N ASP A 103 -4.30 -41.76 24.37
CA ASP A 103 -3.77 -40.77 23.44
C ASP A 103 -3.48 -39.41 24.09
N LYS A 104 -4.19 -39.07 25.16
CA LYS A 104 -4.09 -37.82 25.90
C LYS A 104 -3.33 -37.96 27.21
N ILE A 105 -3.41 -39.14 27.89
CA ILE A 105 -2.81 -39.41 29.17
C ILE A 105 -1.55 -40.21 28.99
N HIS A 106 -0.53 -39.92 29.80
CA HIS A 106 0.69 -40.72 29.93
C HIS A 106 0.61 -41.73 31.04
N SER A 107 0.16 -41.28 32.24
CA SER A 107 -0.01 -42.12 33.41
C SER A 107 -1.09 -41.56 34.38
N ILE A 108 -1.67 -42.45 35.14
CA ILE A 108 -2.51 -42.17 36.32
C ILE A 108 -1.85 -42.82 37.50
N ALA A 109 -1.71 -42.15 38.64
CA ALA A 109 -1.16 -42.69 39.86
C ALA A 109 -1.90 -42.18 41.08
N LEU A 110 -2.04 -43.02 42.07
CA LEU A 110 -2.57 -42.69 43.40
C LEU A 110 -1.45 -42.92 44.41
N TYR A 111 -1.17 -41.92 45.21
CA TYR A 111 -0.21 -41.94 46.31
C TYR A 111 -0.92 -41.68 47.62
N ASP A 112 -0.40 -42.29 48.70
CA ASP A 112 -0.78 -41.89 50.06
C ASP A 112 -0.15 -40.55 50.48
N MET A 113 -0.46 -40.06 51.68
CA MET A 113 0.10 -38.80 52.19
C MET A 113 1.58 -38.87 52.57
N GLU A 114 2.11 -40.08 52.72
CA GLU A 114 3.51 -40.38 52.94
C GLU A 114 4.31 -40.44 51.66
N GLY A 115 3.64 -40.44 50.49
CA GLY A 115 4.23 -40.48 49.17
C GLY A 115 4.54 -41.88 48.65
N GLU A 116 3.95 -42.90 49.26
CA GLU A 116 4.05 -44.28 48.80
C GLU A 116 3.03 -44.52 47.66
N LEU A 117 3.45 -45.23 46.63
CA LEU A 117 2.64 -45.54 45.47
C LEU A 117 1.62 -46.64 45.82
N ILE A 118 0.33 -46.33 45.73
CA ILE A 118 -0.75 -47.29 45.91
C ILE A 118 -1.05 -48.02 44.61
N VAL A 119 -1.29 -47.25 43.53
CA VAL A 119 -1.58 -47.82 42.23
C VAL A 119 -1.05 -46.89 41.14
N ALA A 120 -0.65 -47.46 39.99
CA ALA A 120 -0.32 -46.72 38.78
C ALA A 120 -0.86 -47.43 37.54
N GLU A 121 -1.35 -46.64 36.58
CA GLU A 121 -1.77 -47.11 35.28
C GLU A 121 -1.09 -46.26 34.20
N PRO A 122 -0.33 -46.83 33.22
CA PRO A 122 -0.06 -48.27 33.08
C PRO A 122 0.75 -48.80 34.26
N VAL A 123 0.54 -50.09 34.61
CA VAL A 123 1.26 -50.71 35.68
C VAL A 123 2.78 -50.65 35.43
N THR A 124 3.49 -49.96 36.32
CA THR A 124 4.93 -49.72 36.17
C THR A 124 5.56 -49.57 37.55
N LEU A 125 6.90 -49.78 37.59
CA LEU A 125 7.66 -49.66 38.84
C LEU A 125 8.10 -48.20 39.03
N GLN A 126 7.89 -47.68 40.23
CA GLN A 126 8.46 -46.41 40.65
C GLN A 126 9.99 -46.51 40.70
N LYS A 127 10.65 -45.43 40.31
CA LYS A 127 12.12 -45.33 40.42
C LYS A 127 12.54 -45.22 41.89
N GLU A 128 13.57 -45.95 42.27
CA GLU A 128 14.13 -45.89 43.62
C GLU A 128 14.77 -44.51 43.90
N GLY A 129 14.63 -44.05 45.14
CA GLY A 129 15.27 -42.84 45.64
C GLY A 129 14.58 -41.49 45.26
N ILE A 130 13.43 -41.55 44.65
CA ILE A 130 12.64 -40.34 44.38
C ILE A 130 11.77 -40.02 45.59
N LYS A 131 11.98 -38.86 46.19
CA LYS A 131 11.07 -38.32 47.22
C LYS A 131 9.86 -37.68 46.55
N VAL A 132 8.73 -38.39 46.55
CA VAL A 132 7.47 -37.93 45.93
C VAL A 132 6.91 -36.74 46.71
N THR A 133 6.99 -36.77 48.05
CA THR A 133 6.51 -35.69 48.93
C THR A 133 7.21 -34.33 48.73
N GLY A 134 8.38 -34.33 48.09
CA GLY A 134 9.08 -33.10 47.75
C GLY A 134 8.77 -32.57 46.34
N GLN A 135 7.96 -33.25 45.57
CA GLN A 135 7.57 -32.81 44.25
C GLN A 135 6.59 -31.67 44.29
N PRO A 136 6.72 -30.61 43.45
CA PRO A 136 5.84 -29.43 43.46
C PRO A 136 4.34 -29.78 43.31
N TRP A 137 4.01 -30.75 42.48
CA TRP A 137 2.66 -31.22 42.26
C TRP A 137 2.06 -31.89 43.53
N PHE A 138 2.88 -32.63 44.29
CA PHE A 138 2.47 -33.26 45.51
C PHE A 138 2.22 -32.21 46.62
N VAL A 139 3.17 -31.32 46.85
CA VAL A 139 3.09 -30.24 47.85
C VAL A 139 1.86 -29.37 47.59
N ASN A 140 1.65 -28.95 46.34
CA ASN A 140 0.49 -28.14 46.01
C ASN A 140 -0.85 -28.84 46.27
N ALA A 141 -0.95 -30.15 45.96
CA ALA A 141 -2.16 -30.92 46.21
C ALA A 141 -2.40 -31.18 47.70
N ALA A 142 -1.34 -31.43 48.48
CA ALA A 142 -1.42 -31.64 49.91
C ALA A 142 -1.76 -30.40 50.71
N GLU A 143 -1.22 -29.22 50.31
CA GLU A 143 -1.50 -27.95 51.01
C GLU A 143 -2.86 -27.33 50.65
N LYS A 144 -3.34 -27.53 49.43
CA LYS A 144 -4.56 -26.89 48.89
C LYS A 144 -5.58 -27.96 48.48
N VAL A 145 -6.04 -28.73 49.43
CA VAL A 145 -6.87 -29.95 49.28
C VAL A 145 -8.12 -29.73 48.41
N ALA A 146 -8.71 -28.53 48.40
CA ALA A 146 -9.93 -28.27 47.66
C ALA A 146 -9.74 -28.03 46.14
N ASN A 147 -8.52 -27.96 45.66
CA ASN A 147 -8.24 -27.52 44.28
C ASN A 147 -7.46 -28.55 43.46
N MET A 148 -7.73 -28.60 42.18
CA MET A 148 -6.88 -29.29 41.22
C MET A 148 -5.74 -28.38 40.77
N HIS A 149 -4.53 -28.91 40.70
CA HIS A 149 -3.32 -28.18 40.35
C HIS A 149 -2.71 -28.71 39.05
N PHE A 150 -2.48 -27.80 38.08
CA PHE A 150 -1.74 -28.12 36.88
C PHE A 150 -0.26 -27.70 37.06
N SER A 151 0.66 -28.63 36.80
CA SER A 151 2.07 -28.31 36.78
C SER A 151 2.47 -27.65 35.46
N THR A 152 3.62 -26.96 35.44
CA THR A 152 4.30 -26.64 34.19
C THR A 152 4.84 -27.90 33.53
N PRO A 153 5.05 -27.93 32.20
CA PRO A 153 5.60 -29.09 31.50
C PRO A 153 6.96 -29.51 32.08
N HIS A 154 7.07 -30.78 32.36
CA HIS A 154 8.30 -31.36 32.87
C HIS A 154 8.51 -32.78 32.32
N ILE A 155 9.71 -33.32 32.53
CA ILE A 155 9.99 -34.71 32.16
C ILE A 155 9.43 -35.61 33.26
N GLN A 156 8.58 -36.56 32.85
CA GLN A 156 8.13 -37.60 33.74
C GLN A 156 9.31 -38.45 34.23
N ASN A 157 9.60 -38.42 35.52
CA ASN A 157 10.75 -39.06 36.12
C ASN A 157 10.40 -40.08 37.24
N LEU A 158 9.09 -40.25 37.53
CA LEU A 158 8.63 -41.09 38.63
C LEU A 158 8.74 -42.59 38.33
N PHE A 159 8.47 -42.97 37.07
CA PHE A 159 8.36 -44.37 36.68
C PHE A 159 9.56 -44.83 35.85
N ARG A 160 9.84 -46.14 35.92
CA ARG A 160 10.85 -46.77 35.08
C ARG A 160 10.28 -46.93 33.67
N ASP A 161 11.07 -46.59 32.68
CA ASP A 161 10.85 -46.94 31.26
C ASP A 161 12.08 -47.73 30.79
N ASP A 162 11.88 -48.99 30.46
CA ASP A 162 12.95 -49.88 29.97
C ASP A 162 13.54 -49.39 28.65
N ALA A 163 12.79 -48.65 27.85
CA ALA A 163 13.23 -48.05 26.61
C ALA A 163 14.00 -46.74 26.84
N LYS A 164 14.19 -46.27 28.07
CA LYS A 164 14.85 -45.01 28.45
C LYS A 164 14.36 -43.78 27.68
N ARG A 165 13.06 -43.74 27.36
CA ARG A 165 12.46 -42.62 26.70
C ARG A 165 12.13 -41.53 27.70
N TYR A 166 12.24 -40.28 27.26
CA TYR A 166 11.83 -39.12 28.06
C TYR A 166 10.46 -38.62 27.56
N TYR A 167 9.47 -38.67 28.47
CA TYR A 167 8.15 -38.21 28.18
C TYR A 167 7.94 -36.84 28.83
N ARG A 168 7.59 -35.86 28.04
CA ARG A 168 7.22 -34.55 28.55
C ARG A 168 5.74 -34.55 28.88
N VAL A 169 5.40 -34.20 30.12
CA VAL A 169 4.05 -34.26 30.65
C VAL A 169 3.67 -32.96 31.35
N ILE A 170 2.38 -32.74 31.47
CA ILE A 170 1.76 -31.76 32.37
C ILE A 170 0.98 -32.56 33.39
N SER A 171 1.32 -32.44 34.68
CA SER A 171 0.68 -33.17 35.70
C SER A 171 -0.50 -32.42 36.29
N LEU A 172 -1.64 -33.09 36.38
CA LEU A 172 -2.79 -32.67 37.13
C LEU A 172 -2.76 -33.44 38.46
N SER A 173 -2.71 -32.73 39.58
CA SER A 173 -2.72 -33.32 40.92
C SER A 173 -3.93 -32.81 41.76
N GLN A 174 -4.48 -33.70 42.57
CA GLN A 174 -5.59 -33.41 43.45
C GLN A 174 -5.54 -34.31 44.70
N ALA A 175 -5.84 -33.75 45.88
CA ALA A 175 -6.07 -34.56 47.06
C ALA A 175 -7.42 -35.29 46.90
N VAL A 176 -7.42 -36.57 47.30
CA VAL A 176 -8.60 -37.47 47.21
C VAL A 176 -8.70 -38.33 48.44
N ASP A 177 -9.92 -38.73 48.77
CA ASP A 177 -10.18 -39.74 49.80
C ASP A 177 -10.40 -41.07 49.08
N PHE A 178 -9.69 -42.13 49.52
CA PHE A 178 -9.77 -43.48 48.96
C PHE A 178 -10.09 -44.51 50.05
N ILE A 179 -10.55 -45.70 49.66
CA ILE A 179 -10.92 -46.79 50.56
C ILE A 179 -9.81 -47.86 50.51
N SER A 180 -9.26 -48.23 51.69
CA SER A 180 -8.25 -49.30 51.81
C SER A 180 -8.63 -50.22 52.99
N GLY A 181 -9.02 -51.44 52.69
CA GLY A 181 -9.47 -52.40 53.70
C GLY A 181 -10.63 -51.90 54.53
N ASP A 182 -11.67 -51.40 53.92
CA ASP A 182 -12.88 -50.77 54.51
C ASP A 182 -12.63 -49.49 55.35
N ARG A 183 -11.47 -48.87 55.22
CA ARG A 183 -11.14 -47.62 55.91
C ARG A 183 -10.91 -46.49 54.91
N PRO A 184 -11.46 -45.30 55.19
CA PRO A 184 -11.16 -44.12 54.40
C PRO A 184 -9.73 -43.62 54.74
N GLU A 185 -8.95 -43.39 53.73
CA GLU A 185 -7.61 -42.81 53.81
C GLU A 185 -7.49 -41.62 52.85
N ASN A 186 -6.55 -40.70 53.13
CA ASN A 186 -6.27 -39.56 52.25
C ASN A 186 -5.08 -39.85 51.37
N GLY A 187 -5.18 -39.40 50.15
CA GLY A 187 -4.09 -39.54 49.20
C GLY A 187 -4.09 -38.45 48.13
N ILE A 188 -3.20 -38.59 47.18
CA ILE A 188 -3.06 -37.66 46.06
C ILE A 188 -3.18 -38.40 44.73
N LEU A 189 -4.22 -38.05 43.97
CA LEU A 189 -4.35 -38.48 42.60
C LEU A 189 -3.46 -37.61 41.70
N LEU A 190 -2.62 -38.29 40.92
CA LEU A 190 -1.77 -37.68 39.87
C LEU A 190 -2.21 -38.20 38.51
N VAL A 191 -2.52 -37.29 37.57
CA VAL A 191 -2.82 -37.62 36.18
C VAL A 191 -1.77 -36.90 35.31
N ASP A 192 -0.88 -37.63 34.71
CA ASP A 192 0.11 -37.09 33.80
C ASP A 192 -0.46 -37.00 32.36
N MET A 193 -0.64 -35.78 31.87
CA MET A 193 -1.09 -35.54 30.53
C MET A 193 0.04 -35.45 29.55
N LYS A 194 -0.13 -35.99 28.34
CA LYS A 194 0.86 -35.87 27.28
C LYS A 194 1.00 -34.43 26.80
N TYR A 195 2.20 -33.88 26.92
CA TYR A 195 2.51 -32.52 26.41
C TYR A 195 2.35 -32.41 24.89
N SER A 196 2.41 -33.54 24.16
CA SER A 196 2.28 -33.57 22.70
C SER A 196 1.02 -32.94 22.14
N PHE A 197 -0.05 -32.78 22.96
CA PHE A 197 -1.24 -32.04 22.54
C PHE A 197 -0.91 -30.55 22.34
N ILE A 198 -0.26 -29.95 23.32
CA ILE A 198 0.18 -28.54 23.25
C ILE A 198 1.14 -28.35 22.05
N GLU A 199 2.12 -29.25 21.93
CA GLU A 199 3.08 -29.20 20.79
C GLU A 199 2.38 -29.27 19.44
N LYS A 200 1.43 -30.19 19.27
CA LYS A 200 0.67 -30.34 18.01
C LYS A 200 -0.19 -29.12 17.70
N LEU A 201 -0.85 -28.55 18.72
CA LEU A 201 -1.67 -27.36 18.57
C LEU A 201 -0.82 -26.19 18.09
N PHE A 202 0.26 -25.90 18.80
CA PHE A 202 1.10 -24.74 18.51
C PHE A 202 2.00 -24.91 17.30
N SER A 203 2.54 -26.11 17.04
CA SER A 203 3.34 -26.37 15.84
C SER A 203 2.54 -26.19 14.57
N ARG A 204 1.24 -26.56 14.60
CA ARG A 204 0.34 -26.36 13.47
C ARG A 204 0.07 -24.89 13.19
N ILE A 205 -0.07 -24.08 14.24
CA ILE A 205 -0.40 -22.65 14.15
C ILE A 205 0.83 -21.83 13.75
N ASN A 206 1.98 -22.14 14.32
CA ASN A 206 3.26 -21.48 14.03
C ASN A 206 3.90 -21.95 12.70
N TYR A 207 3.27 -22.91 12.02
CA TYR A 207 3.82 -23.46 10.78
C TYR A 207 3.84 -22.42 9.67
N LYS A 208 5.02 -22.13 9.12
CA LYS A 208 5.27 -21.18 8.02
C LYS A 208 4.97 -19.69 8.29
N SER A 209 4.79 -19.27 9.52
CA SER A 209 4.64 -17.86 9.80
C SER A 209 5.99 -17.25 10.16
N SER A 210 6.47 -16.35 9.30
CA SER A 210 7.65 -15.52 9.59
C SER A 210 7.27 -14.16 10.21
N GLU A 211 5.99 -13.83 10.27
CA GLU A 211 5.48 -12.51 10.60
C GLU A 211 4.89 -12.45 12.00
N HIS A 212 4.38 -13.58 12.48
CA HIS A 212 3.79 -13.72 13.81
C HIS A 212 4.08 -15.10 14.36
N TYR A 213 4.16 -15.19 15.68
CA TYR A 213 4.28 -16.45 16.40
C TYR A 213 3.55 -16.40 17.73
N TYR A 214 3.24 -17.58 18.26
CA TYR A 214 2.51 -17.75 19.51
C TYR A 214 3.32 -18.61 20.47
N TYR A 215 3.36 -18.18 21.73
CA TYR A 215 3.99 -18.95 22.79
C TYR A 215 3.17 -18.91 24.08
N ILE A 216 3.44 -19.78 25.01
CA ILE A 216 2.84 -19.81 26.35
C ILE A 216 3.94 -19.72 27.39
N CYS A 217 3.73 -18.90 28.42
CA CYS A 217 4.50 -18.89 29.65
C CYS A 217 3.59 -19.00 30.89
N ASP A 218 4.16 -19.37 32.04
CA ASP A 218 3.46 -19.26 33.31
C ASP A 218 3.50 -17.84 33.87
N GLY A 219 2.91 -17.61 35.04
CA GLY A 219 2.90 -16.31 35.70
C GLY A 219 4.29 -15.83 36.17
N ASP A 220 5.24 -16.74 36.30
CA ASP A 220 6.62 -16.47 36.71
C ASP A 220 7.57 -16.27 35.50
N GLY A 221 7.06 -16.34 34.27
CA GLY A 221 7.82 -16.16 33.04
C GLY A 221 8.50 -17.42 32.51
N LYS A 222 8.25 -18.57 33.12
CA LYS A 222 8.79 -19.83 32.60
C LYS A 222 8.06 -20.23 31.33
N LEU A 223 8.81 -20.46 30.25
CA LEU A 223 8.25 -20.86 28.97
C LEU A 223 7.66 -22.28 29.04
N ILE A 224 6.39 -22.39 28.72
CA ILE A 224 5.65 -23.63 28.59
C ILE A 224 5.82 -24.18 27.18
N TYR A 225 5.57 -23.34 26.20
CA TYR A 225 5.79 -23.63 24.78
C TYR A 225 6.35 -22.39 24.08
N HIS A 226 7.36 -22.60 23.26
CA HIS A 226 7.89 -21.55 22.36
C HIS A 226 8.29 -22.16 21.02
N PRO A 227 7.94 -21.58 19.87
CA PRO A 227 8.31 -22.12 18.56
C PRO A 227 9.83 -22.17 18.34
N TYR A 228 10.57 -21.26 18.96
CA TYR A 228 12.03 -21.17 18.92
C TYR A 228 12.70 -21.70 20.22
N ALA A 229 12.09 -22.72 20.84
CA ALA A 229 12.62 -23.26 22.09
C ALA A 229 14.04 -23.80 21.98
N ASN A 230 14.40 -24.37 20.84
CA ASN A 230 15.74 -24.87 20.58
C ASN A 230 16.76 -23.73 20.44
N GLU A 231 16.37 -22.68 19.75
CA GLU A 231 17.18 -21.46 19.53
C GLU A 231 17.40 -20.73 20.85
N ILE A 232 16.37 -20.69 21.71
CA ILE A 232 16.46 -20.12 23.06
C ILE A 232 17.43 -20.93 23.90
N SER A 233 17.33 -22.27 23.88
CA SER A 233 18.23 -23.16 24.66
C SER A 233 19.68 -23.04 24.23
N ASN A 234 19.94 -22.76 22.96
CA ASN A 234 21.30 -22.61 22.39
C ASN A 234 21.79 -21.15 22.46
N GLY A 235 21.01 -20.21 23.03
CA GLY A 235 21.37 -18.80 23.13
C GLY A 235 21.33 -18.02 21.81
N MET A 236 20.77 -18.62 20.76
CA MET A 236 20.63 -17.95 19.45
C MET A 236 19.41 -17.03 19.38
N PHE A 237 18.41 -17.23 20.22
CA PHE A 237 17.22 -16.40 20.35
C PHE A 237 16.95 -16.12 21.83
N SER A 238 16.47 -14.93 22.14
CA SER A 238 16.00 -14.58 23.48
C SER A 238 14.62 -13.98 23.42
N GLU A 239 13.76 -14.35 24.40
CA GLU A 239 12.42 -13.81 24.53
C GLU A 239 12.31 -12.96 25.78
N ASN A 240 11.62 -11.81 25.70
CA ASN A 240 11.31 -11.02 26.87
C ASN A 240 9.92 -11.40 27.38
N VAL A 241 9.90 -12.09 28.51
CA VAL A 241 8.66 -12.55 29.19
C VAL A 241 8.16 -11.57 30.26
N ASP A 242 8.89 -10.48 30.53
CA ASP A 242 8.52 -9.50 31.56
C ASP A 242 7.16 -8.84 31.25
N ILE A 243 6.90 -8.53 29.98
CA ILE A 243 5.66 -7.89 29.55
C ILE A 243 4.44 -8.80 29.79
N PRO A 244 4.42 -10.06 29.35
CA PRO A 244 3.30 -10.96 29.64
C PRO A 244 3.07 -11.19 31.12
N CYS A 245 4.13 -11.27 31.93
CA CYS A 245 4.05 -11.58 33.35
C CYS A 245 3.58 -10.38 34.19
N SER A 246 4.00 -9.17 33.83
CA SER A 246 3.72 -7.93 34.60
C SER A 246 2.46 -7.21 34.18
N ASN A 247 1.83 -7.58 33.06
CA ASN A 247 0.69 -6.85 32.52
C ASN A 247 -0.58 -7.70 32.46
N GLU A 248 -1.73 -7.00 32.45
CA GLU A 248 -3.03 -7.58 32.22
C GLU A 248 -3.21 -8.02 30.76
N ASP A 249 -4.32 -8.71 30.48
CA ASP A 249 -4.67 -9.09 29.12
C ASP A 249 -4.89 -7.85 28.24
N GLY A 250 -4.29 -7.84 27.06
CA GLY A 250 -4.39 -6.68 26.18
C GLY A 250 -3.39 -6.68 25.03
N ILE A 251 -3.35 -5.53 24.30
CA ILE A 251 -2.47 -5.30 23.16
C ILE A 251 -1.42 -4.27 23.53
N TYR A 252 -0.15 -4.66 23.47
CA TYR A 252 1.01 -3.84 23.78
C TYR A 252 1.80 -3.55 22.50
N ARG A 253 1.63 -2.34 21.96
CA ARG A 253 2.26 -1.91 20.70
C ARG A 253 3.64 -1.31 20.93
N ASN A 254 4.43 -1.23 19.85
CA ASN A 254 5.77 -0.61 19.83
C ASN A 254 6.74 -1.20 20.87
N GLN A 255 6.61 -2.48 21.18
CA GLN A 255 7.56 -3.17 22.05
C GLN A 255 8.82 -3.53 21.27
N LEU A 256 9.97 -3.54 21.97
CA LEU A 256 11.23 -3.96 21.37
C LEU A 256 11.52 -5.41 21.78
N SER A 257 11.92 -6.22 20.81
CA SER A 257 12.50 -7.53 21.11
C SER A 257 13.88 -7.36 21.72
N PRO A 258 14.45 -8.37 22.37
CA PRO A 258 15.84 -8.33 22.81
C PRO A 258 16.84 -8.08 21.69
N SER A 259 16.49 -8.40 20.43
CA SER A 259 17.27 -8.09 19.21
C SER A 259 17.06 -6.66 18.68
N GLY A 260 16.15 -5.86 19.28
CA GLY A 260 15.87 -4.48 18.89
C GLY A 260 14.79 -4.32 17.81
N GLU A 261 14.14 -5.40 17.38
CA GLU A 261 13.06 -5.36 16.40
C GLU A 261 11.76 -4.84 17.02
N LYS A 262 11.03 -4.01 16.30
CA LYS A 262 9.73 -3.54 16.76
C LYS A 262 8.66 -4.62 16.59
N ARG A 263 7.85 -4.79 17.61
CA ARG A 263 6.79 -5.79 17.65
C ARG A 263 5.56 -5.31 18.41
N THR A 264 4.40 -5.87 18.08
CA THR A 264 3.18 -5.76 18.87
C THR A 264 2.97 -7.08 19.59
N ILE A 265 2.76 -7.03 20.91
CA ILE A 265 2.52 -8.18 21.78
C ILE A 265 1.06 -8.16 22.20
N ILE A 266 0.40 -9.32 22.11
CA ILE A 266 -0.97 -9.53 22.55
C ILE A 266 -0.93 -10.58 23.65
N VAL A 267 -1.54 -10.32 24.79
CA VAL A 267 -1.52 -11.20 25.96
C VAL A 267 -2.94 -11.60 26.31
N ASN A 268 -3.18 -12.91 26.46
CA ASN A 268 -4.44 -13.48 26.97
C ASN A 268 -4.14 -14.50 28.05
N THR A 269 -4.88 -14.49 29.13
CA THR A 269 -4.72 -15.43 30.23
C THR A 269 -5.62 -16.65 30.02
N ILE A 270 -5.05 -17.87 30.23
CA ILE A 270 -5.78 -19.12 30.23
C ILE A 270 -6.36 -19.33 31.64
N SER A 271 -7.69 -19.32 31.78
CA SER A 271 -8.41 -19.21 33.06
C SER A 271 -8.10 -20.31 34.06
N TYR A 272 -7.86 -21.55 33.59
CA TYR A 272 -7.67 -22.70 34.50
C TYR A 272 -6.30 -22.78 35.15
N THR A 273 -5.29 -22.23 34.50
CA THR A 273 -3.90 -22.38 34.93
C THR A 273 -3.24 -21.05 35.28
N GLY A 274 -3.81 -19.93 34.86
CA GLY A 274 -3.17 -18.62 34.93
C GLY A 274 -2.03 -18.45 33.94
N TRP A 275 -1.85 -19.39 32.99
CA TRP A 275 -0.82 -19.28 31.96
C TRP A 275 -1.14 -18.14 31.02
N LYS A 276 -0.10 -17.49 30.56
CA LYS A 276 -0.21 -16.39 29.59
C LYS A 276 0.04 -16.90 28.18
N LEU A 277 -0.99 -16.84 27.34
CA LEU A 277 -0.84 -17.01 25.89
C LEU A 277 -0.41 -15.68 25.30
N VAL A 278 0.66 -15.69 24.56
CA VAL A 278 1.26 -14.50 23.95
C VAL A 278 1.30 -14.66 22.43
N GLY A 279 0.70 -13.70 21.73
CA GLY A 279 0.83 -13.56 20.29
C GLY A 279 1.77 -12.40 19.97
N VAL A 280 2.76 -12.66 19.17
CA VAL A 280 3.74 -11.66 18.72
C VAL A 280 3.56 -11.38 17.25
N VAL A 281 3.39 -10.11 16.89
CA VAL A 281 3.34 -9.61 15.52
C VAL A 281 4.58 -8.75 15.27
N LEU A 282 5.44 -9.17 14.35
CA LEU A 282 6.65 -8.45 13.99
C LEU A 282 6.34 -7.29 13.04
N GLU A 283 6.74 -6.07 13.41
CA GLU A 283 6.41 -4.87 12.61
C GLU A 283 7.38 -4.64 11.45
N ASP A 284 8.62 -5.09 11.57
CA ASP A 284 9.68 -4.87 10.59
C ASP A 284 9.81 -5.97 9.53
N VAL A 285 9.17 -7.12 9.74
CA VAL A 285 9.15 -8.19 8.74
C VAL A 285 8.21 -7.74 7.60
N ARG A 286 8.81 -7.25 6.52
CA ARG A 286 8.05 -6.88 5.31
C ARG A 286 7.45 -8.13 4.71
N THR A 287 6.19 -8.32 4.94
CA THR A 287 5.36 -9.38 4.38
C THR A 287 5.58 -9.52 2.89
N ASP A 288 5.63 -10.73 2.37
CA ASP A 288 5.65 -10.97 0.93
C ASP A 288 4.45 -10.30 0.23
N SER A 289 3.33 -10.17 0.92
CA SER A 289 2.16 -9.40 0.48
C SER A 289 2.48 -7.92 0.27
N VAL A 290 3.23 -7.27 1.17
CA VAL A 290 3.65 -5.86 1.02
C VAL A 290 4.65 -5.72 -0.13
N LYS A 291 5.55 -6.68 -0.33
CA LYS A 291 6.47 -6.70 -1.49
C LYS A 291 5.71 -6.83 -2.80
N GLN A 292 4.74 -7.75 -2.88
CA GLN A 292 3.87 -7.93 -4.04
C GLN A 292 3.05 -6.67 -4.33
N PHE A 293 2.44 -6.06 -3.30
CA PHE A 293 1.69 -4.82 -3.44
C PHE A 293 2.58 -3.69 -3.98
N ARG A 294 3.80 -3.55 -3.46
CA ARG A 294 4.76 -2.56 -3.97
C ARG A 294 5.10 -2.81 -5.45
N MET A 295 5.27 -4.06 -5.84
CA MET A 295 5.51 -4.43 -7.25
C MET A 295 4.31 -4.04 -8.14
N TYR A 296 3.07 -4.31 -7.72
CA TYR A 296 1.88 -3.89 -8.44
C TYR A 296 1.77 -2.36 -8.55
N MET A 297 2.10 -1.62 -7.48
CA MET A 297 2.12 -0.15 -7.52
C MET A 297 3.12 0.38 -8.54
N VAL A 298 4.32 -0.20 -8.62
CA VAL A 298 5.32 0.18 -9.64
C VAL A 298 4.80 -0.09 -11.04
N ILE A 299 4.17 -1.23 -11.28
CA ILE A 299 3.57 -1.57 -12.58
C ILE A 299 2.47 -0.57 -12.97
N ILE A 300 1.60 -0.20 -12.02
CA ILE A 300 0.54 0.79 -12.25
C ILE A 300 1.14 2.15 -12.61
N VAL A 301 2.16 2.61 -11.91
CA VAL A 301 2.85 3.88 -12.21
C VAL A 301 3.47 3.87 -13.61
N ILE A 302 4.13 2.77 -13.99
CA ILE A 302 4.69 2.61 -15.35
C ILE A 302 3.56 2.65 -16.40
N MET A 303 2.44 1.97 -16.17
CA MET A 303 1.29 1.98 -17.07
C MET A 303 0.72 3.39 -17.23
N LEU A 304 0.59 4.16 -16.13
CA LEU A 304 0.14 5.56 -16.17
C LEU A 304 1.10 6.45 -16.98
N ILE A 305 2.41 6.27 -16.83
CA ILE A 305 3.41 7.01 -17.61
C ILE A 305 3.28 6.68 -19.12
N MET A 306 3.12 5.41 -19.46
CA MET A 306 2.91 4.99 -20.85
C MET A 306 1.63 5.59 -21.44
N MET A 307 0.53 5.55 -20.69
CA MET A 307 -0.74 6.19 -21.08
C MET A 307 -0.56 7.70 -21.30
N LEU A 308 0.19 8.37 -20.44
CA LEU A 308 0.50 9.79 -20.54
C LEU A 308 1.27 10.11 -21.83
N LEU A 309 2.26 9.31 -22.21
CA LEU A 309 3.00 9.48 -23.45
C LEU A 309 2.07 9.38 -24.67
N VAL A 310 1.11 8.45 -24.66
CA VAL A 310 0.11 8.32 -25.74
C VAL A 310 -0.79 9.55 -25.81
N VAL A 311 -1.33 10.01 -24.66
CA VAL A 311 -2.18 11.21 -24.59
C VAL A 311 -1.40 12.44 -25.09
N ASN A 312 -0.17 12.64 -24.64
CA ASN A 312 0.69 13.74 -25.09
C ASN A 312 0.89 13.72 -26.62
N ARG A 313 1.10 12.54 -27.21
CA ARG A 313 1.24 12.39 -28.65
C ARG A 313 -0.04 12.76 -29.41
N ILE A 314 -1.20 12.40 -28.87
CA ILE A 314 -2.50 12.74 -29.46
C ILE A 314 -2.76 14.27 -29.38
N VAL A 315 -2.53 14.88 -28.22
CA VAL A 315 -2.68 16.32 -27.99
C VAL A 315 -1.72 17.11 -28.91
N SER A 316 -0.44 16.67 -28.98
CA SER A 316 0.54 17.28 -29.86
C SER A 316 0.11 17.27 -31.32
N ARG A 317 -0.39 16.15 -31.84
CA ARG A 317 -0.79 16.03 -33.25
C ARG A 317 -2.10 16.73 -33.57
N LYS A 318 -3.09 16.69 -32.68
CA LYS A 318 -4.46 17.20 -32.97
C LYS A 318 -4.65 18.66 -32.61
N ILE A 319 -3.86 19.20 -31.68
CA ILE A 319 -4.04 20.58 -31.19
C ILE A 319 -2.80 21.42 -31.48
N SER A 320 -1.64 21.06 -30.92
CA SER A 320 -0.45 21.91 -30.97
C SER A 320 0.12 22.07 -32.38
N SER A 321 0.29 21.00 -33.14
CA SER A 321 0.85 21.05 -34.49
C SER A 321 0.02 21.87 -35.48
N PRO A 322 -1.33 21.74 -35.52
CA PRO A 322 -2.18 22.61 -36.34
C PRO A 322 -2.07 24.10 -35.99
N ILE A 323 -2.02 24.44 -34.71
CA ILE A 323 -1.87 25.83 -34.26
C ILE A 323 -0.54 26.41 -34.72
N ILE A 324 0.57 25.66 -34.56
CA ILE A 324 1.91 26.11 -35.00
C ILE A 324 1.96 26.32 -36.51
N LYS A 325 1.27 25.45 -37.28
CA LYS A 325 1.20 25.60 -38.74
C LYS A 325 0.38 26.83 -39.15
N LEU A 326 -0.72 27.11 -38.46
CA LEU A 326 -1.53 28.31 -38.70
C LEU A 326 -0.70 29.57 -38.38
N ASP A 327 -0.05 29.60 -37.20
CA ASP A 327 0.81 30.70 -36.78
C ASP A 327 1.95 30.96 -37.82
N ALA A 328 2.59 29.91 -38.30
CA ALA A 328 3.62 30.03 -39.31
C ALA A 328 3.10 30.61 -40.66
N SER A 329 1.92 30.20 -41.10
CA SER A 329 1.31 30.74 -42.33
C SER A 329 0.90 32.21 -42.16
N VAL A 330 0.37 32.59 -40.98
CA VAL A 330 0.08 34.00 -40.66
C VAL A 330 1.36 34.85 -40.64
N THR A 331 2.41 34.38 -39.96
CA THR A 331 3.68 35.08 -39.88
C THR A 331 4.33 35.28 -41.27
N ALA A 332 4.25 34.28 -42.15
CA ALA A 332 4.74 34.39 -43.50
C ALA A 332 3.97 35.41 -44.31
N TYR A 333 2.64 35.49 -44.14
CA TYR A 333 1.81 36.52 -44.78
C TYR A 333 2.18 37.92 -44.29
N GLU A 334 2.38 38.12 -43.00
CA GLU A 334 2.83 39.37 -42.38
C GLU A 334 4.22 39.80 -42.93
N ALA A 335 5.09 38.87 -43.29
CA ALA A 335 6.39 39.13 -43.89
C ALA A 335 6.29 39.55 -45.39
N GLY A 336 5.09 39.57 -45.94
CA GLY A 336 4.86 39.92 -47.36
C GLY A 336 4.93 38.74 -48.34
N GLU A 337 5.05 37.52 -47.81
CA GLU A 337 4.89 36.31 -48.61
C GLU A 337 3.38 36.07 -48.82
N LYS A 338 3.01 35.33 -49.87
CA LYS A 338 1.61 34.91 -50.08
C LYS A 338 1.49 33.38 -49.92
N PRO A 339 1.68 32.84 -48.68
CA PRO A 339 1.50 31.43 -48.45
C PRO A 339 -0.02 31.12 -48.35
N ASP A 340 -0.40 29.90 -48.69
CA ASP A 340 -1.74 29.41 -48.38
C ASP A 340 -1.93 29.32 -46.86
N ILE A 341 -2.97 29.95 -46.35
CA ILE A 341 -3.30 29.90 -44.93
C ILE A 341 -3.63 28.43 -44.55
N TYR A 342 -3.00 27.90 -43.48
CA TYR A 342 -3.24 26.55 -43.05
C TYR A 342 -4.68 26.37 -42.49
N ILE A 343 -5.44 25.50 -43.17
CA ILE A 343 -6.82 25.16 -42.79
C ILE A 343 -6.84 23.67 -42.42
N GLY A 344 -6.61 23.35 -41.12
CA GLY A 344 -6.60 21.98 -40.63
C GLY A 344 -6.70 21.91 -39.12
N GLY A 345 -6.74 20.68 -38.55
CA GLY A 345 -6.87 20.43 -37.11
C GLY A 345 -8.31 20.25 -36.65
N SER A 346 -8.62 20.62 -35.38
CA SER A 346 -9.96 20.57 -34.81
C SER A 346 -10.91 21.54 -35.53
N TYR A 347 -12.19 21.40 -35.28
CA TYR A 347 -13.21 22.28 -35.87
C TYR A 347 -12.91 23.76 -35.60
N GLU A 348 -12.54 24.10 -34.37
CA GLU A 348 -12.27 25.46 -33.91
C GLU A 348 -11.02 26.03 -34.62
N ILE A 349 -9.95 25.25 -34.75
CA ILE A 349 -8.73 25.70 -35.44
C ILE A 349 -8.97 25.88 -36.92
N ARG A 350 -9.74 24.98 -37.53
CA ARG A 350 -10.14 25.07 -38.93
C ARG A 350 -11.03 26.31 -39.19
N HIS A 351 -11.99 26.58 -38.29
CA HIS A 351 -12.82 27.80 -38.36
C HIS A 351 -11.95 29.05 -38.24
N LEU A 352 -10.98 29.07 -37.31
CA LEU A 352 -10.06 30.20 -37.19
C LEU A 352 -9.25 30.41 -38.47
N GLY A 353 -8.68 29.33 -39.03
CA GLY A 353 -7.95 29.37 -40.28
C GLY A 353 -8.78 29.98 -41.45
N ASN A 354 -10.03 29.51 -41.59
CA ASN A 354 -10.97 30.05 -42.57
C ASN A 354 -11.26 31.55 -42.35
N SER A 355 -11.42 31.96 -41.09
CA SER A 355 -11.69 33.35 -40.75
C SER A 355 -10.53 34.26 -41.07
N VAL A 356 -9.30 33.81 -40.76
CA VAL A 356 -8.07 34.55 -41.13
C VAL A 356 -7.90 34.63 -42.62
N GLN A 357 -8.14 33.56 -43.37
CA GLN A 357 -8.09 33.57 -44.83
C GLN A 357 -9.03 34.59 -45.44
N LYS A 358 -10.30 34.57 -45.02
CA LYS A 358 -11.32 35.56 -45.49
C LYS A 358 -10.91 37.01 -45.20
N SER A 359 -10.37 37.26 -43.99
CA SER A 359 -9.91 38.59 -43.63
C SER A 359 -8.77 39.05 -44.54
N TYR A 360 -7.84 38.18 -44.91
CA TYR A 360 -6.76 38.51 -45.84
C TYR A 360 -7.25 38.73 -47.27
N GLU A 361 -8.18 37.91 -47.76
CA GLU A 361 -8.84 38.10 -49.06
C GLU A 361 -9.56 39.45 -49.12
N GLU A 362 -10.25 39.84 -48.06
CA GLU A 362 -10.92 41.15 -47.98
C GLU A 362 -9.92 42.32 -47.97
N ILE A 363 -8.85 42.21 -47.20
CA ILE A 363 -7.74 43.19 -47.18
C ILE A 363 -7.14 43.35 -48.58
N GLU A 364 -6.87 42.27 -49.29
CA GLU A 364 -6.31 42.31 -50.66
C GLU A 364 -7.28 42.97 -51.65
N HIS A 365 -8.62 42.67 -51.53
CA HIS A 365 -9.63 43.31 -52.33
C HIS A 365 -9.70 44.84 -52.07
N LEU A 366 -9.72 45.21 -50.76
CA LEU A 366 -9.75 46.64 -50.38
C LEU A 366 -8.50 47.39 -50.86
N MET A 367 -7.31 46.79 -50.76
CA MET A 367 -6.05 47.34 -51.27
C MET A 367 -6.11 47.56 -52.78
N THR A 368 -6.65 46.59 -53.52
CA THR A 368 -6.82 46.68 -54.96
C THR A 368 -7.77 47.84 -55.35
N GLU A 369 -8.87 47.94 -54.59
CA GLU A 369 -9.85 49.02 -54.77
C GLU A 369 -9.27 50.41 -54.46
N ILE A 370 -8.51 50.56 -53.36
CA ILE A 370 -7.78 51.78 -53.00
C ILE A 370 -6.83 52.19 -54.10
N VAL A 371 -6.02 51.26 -54.62
CA VAL A 371 -5.08 51.55 -55.73
C VAL A 371 -5.82 51.97 -56.99
N ALA A 372 -6.92 51.32 -57.34
CA ALA A 372 -7.78 51.72 -58.49
C ALA A 372 -8.39 53.11 -58.27
N GLN A 373 -8.90 53.43 -57.10
CA GLN A 373 -9.39 54.76 -56.77
C GLN A 373 -8.32 55.85 -56.86
N GLN A 374 -7.11 55.59 -56.30
CA GLN A 374 -6.01 56.52 -56.39
C GLN A 374 -5.61 56.78 -57.83
N ASN A 375 -5.53 55.73 -58.65
CA ASN A 375 -5.20 55.88 -60.07
C ASN A 375 -6.29 56.66 -60.82
N LYS A 376 -7.59 56.41 -60.52
CA LYS A 376 -8.70 57.17 -61.08
C LYS A 376 -8.61 58.67 -60.70
N ARG A 377 -8.38 58.93 -59.40
CA ARG A 377 -8.22 60.31 -58.89
C ARG A 377 -7.05 61.00 -59.58
N ARG A 378 -5.89 60.38 -59.66
CA ARG A 378 -4.70 60.92 -60.32
C ARG A 378 -4.95 61.24 -61.80
N ARG A 379 -5.66 60.33 -62.53
CA ARG A 379 -6.09 60.61 -63.90
C ARG A 379 -7.07 61.80 -63.98
N SER A 380 -8.01 61.90 -63.05
CA SER A 380 -8.93 63.02 -63.00
C SER A 380 -8.24 64.39 -62.74
N GLU A 381 -7.25 64.35 -61.78
CA GLU A 381 -6.43 65.53 -61.49
C GLU A 381 -5.58 65.97 -62.70
N LEU A 382 -4.98 64.98 -63.38
CA LEU A 382 -4.22 65.29 -64.63
C LEU A 382 -5.14 65.84 -65.74
N ALA A 383 -6.35 65.30 -65.92
CA ALA A 383 -7.32 65.80 -66.90
C ALA A 383 -7.79 67.22 -66.56
N ALA A 384 -7.98 67.47 -65.23
CA ALA A 384 -8.34 68.85 -64.80
C ALA A 384 -7.22 69.86 -65.06
N LEU A 385 -5.95 69.45 -64.77
CA LEU A 385 -4.82 70.32 -65.12
C LEU A 385 -4.66 70.54 -66.62
N GLN A 386 -4.89 69.50 -67.43
CA GLN A 386 -4.89 69.65 -68.90
C GLN A 386 -5.98 70.55 -69.43
N SER A 387 -7.16 70.53 -68.80
CA SER A 387 -8.30 71.42 -69.21
C SER A 387 -8.07 72.85 -68.82
N GLN A 388 -7.18 73.21 -67.91
CA GLN A 388 -6.78 74.58 -67.59
C GLN A 388 -6.02 75.26 -68.72
N ILE A 389 -5.40 74.49 -69.66
CA ILE A 389 -4.86 74.99 -70.88
C ILE A 389 -6.03 75.16 -71.88
N ASN A 390 -6.59 76.34 -72.01
CA ASN A 390 -7.72 76.59 -72.93
C ASN A 390 -7.30 76.23 -74.38
N PRO A 391 -7.73 75.09 -74.96
CA PRO A 391 -7.34 74.67 -76.28
C PRO A 391 -7.80 75.68 -77.36
N HIS A 392 -8.96 76.28 -77.13
CA HIS A 392 -9.49 77.30 -78.07
C HIS A 392 -8.67 78.58 -78.12
N PHE A 393 -8.10 79.00 -76.94
CA PHE A 393 -7.15 80.14 -76.95
C PHE A 393 -5.86 79.73 -77.66
N LEU A 394 -5.40 78.54 -77.55
CA LEU A 394 -4.17 78.06 -78.26
C LEU A 394 -4.41 78.04 -79.76
N TYR A 395 -5.51 77.48 -80.24
CA TYR A 395 -5.86 77.45 -81.67
C TYR A 395 -5.98 78.82 -82.21
N ASN A 396 -6.80 79.71 -81.56
CA ASN A 396 -6.97 81.07 -81.98
C ASN A 396 -5.69 81.89 -82.01
N THR A 397 -4.77 81.62 -81.01
CA THR A 397 -3.50 82.35 -81.01
C THR A 397 -2.59 81.84 -82.09
N LEU A 398 -2.52 80.57 -82.41
CA LEU A 398 -1.77 79.98 -83.51
C LEU A 398 -2.32 80.45 -84.88
N GLU A 399 -3.65 80.48 -85.03
CA GLU A 399 -4.29 80.97 -86.21
C GLU A 399 -3.98 82.46 -86.44
N SER A 400 -4.02 83.26 -85.35
CA SER A 400 -3.60 84.65 -85.42
C SER A 400 -2.15 84.86 -85.84
N ILE A 401 -1.31 84.00 -85.32
CA ILE A 401 0.13 84.01 -85.75
C ILE A 401 0.29 83.65 -87.23
N THR A 402 -0.48 82.65 -87.70
CA THR A 402 -0.49 82.25 -89.10
C THR A 402 -0.95 83.44 -90.00
N TRP A 403 -2.02 84.12 -89.66
CA TRP A 403 -2.51 85.30 -90.33
C TRP A 403 -1.47 86.44 -90.34
N MET A 404 -0.70 86.65 -89.25
CA MET A 404 0.38 87.65 -89.21
C MET A 404 1.52 87.30 -90.13
N ILE A 405 1.87 86.03 -90.30
CA ILE A 405 2.91 85.55 -91.18
C ILE A 405 2.49 85.74 -92.65
N GLU A 406 1.24 85.35 -93.01
CA GLU A 406 0.67 85.54 -94.35
C GLU A 406 0.58 87.01 -94.74
N GLY A 407 0.29 87.94 -93.80
CA GLY A 407 0.23 89.37 -93.92
C GLY A 407 1.60 90.09 -93.93
N ASN A 408 2.73 89.36 -93.98
CA ASN A 408 4.10 89.89 -93.98
C ASN A 408 4.49 90.66 -92.71
N LYS A 409 3.75 90.41 -91.56
CA LYS A 409 4.06 91.01 -90.25
C LYS A 409 4.93 90.13 -89.39
N ASN A 410 6.11 89.71 -89.88
CA ASN A 410 6.95 88.72 -89.24
C ASN A 410 7.44 89.15 -87.87
N LYS A 411 7.66 90.41 -87.59
CA LYS A 411 8.04 90.91 -86.26
C LYS A 411 7.00 90.68 -85.17
N ASP A 412 5.76 90.91 -85.53
CA ASP A 412 4.62 90.77 -84.65
C ASP A 412 4.32 89.29 -84.42
N ALA A 413 4.51 88.40 -85.42
CA ALA A 413 4.34 87.00 -85.30
C ALA A 413 5.40 86.40 -84.33
N VAL A 414 6.68 86.87 -84.43
CA VAL A 414 7.76 86.47 -83.52
C VAL A 414 7.51 86.89 -82.09
N PHE A 415 7.00 88.09 -81.90
CA PHE A 415 6.59 88.58 -80.57
C PHE A 415 5.48 87.75 -79.98
N MET A 416 4.41 87.47 -80.74
CA MET A 416 3.30 86.59 -80.25
C MET A 416 3.78 85.22 -79.92
N ILE A 417 4.68 84.58 -80.65
CA ILE A 417 5.27 83.31 -80.36
C ILE A 417 6.03 83.35 -79.01
N SER A 418 6.83 84.42 -78.82
CA SER A 418 7.63 84.63 -77.62
C SER A 418 6.70 84.81 -76.36
N GLU A 419 5.65 85.56 -76.48
CA GLU A 419 4.71 85.74 -75.39
C GLU A 419 3.86 84.47 -75.10
N LEU A 420 3.50 83.74 -76.16
CA LEU A 420 2.84 82.41 -76.00
C LEU A 420 3.77 81.44 -75.29
N ALA A 421 5.08 81.41 -75.66
CA ALA A 421 6.04 80.56 -74.96
C ALA A 421 6.26 80.94 -73.49
N LYS A 422 6.22 82.25 -73.14
CA LYS A 422 6.24 82.67 -71.73
C LYS A 422 4.99 82.17 -70.94
N ILE A 423 3.79 82.32 -71.53
CA ILE A 423 2.54 81.83 -70.91
C ILE A 423 2.63 80.38 -70.69
N PHE A 424 3.12 79.57 -71.65
CA PHE A 424 3.25 78.15 -71.46
C PHE A 424 4.33 77.80 -70.38
N ARG A 425 5.39 78.52 -70.29
CA ARG A 425 6.37 78.27 -69.22
C ARG A 425 5.82 78.54 -67.85
N ILE A 426 5.00 79.59 -67.66
CA ILE A 426 4.37 79.91 -66.41
C ILE A 426 3.24 78.93 -66.07
N SER A 427 2.47 78.47 -67.08
CA SER A 427 1.36 77.54 -66.88
C SER A 427 1.85 76.06 -66.58
N LEU A 428 3.09 75.71 -66.89
CA LEU A 428 3.67 74.38 -66.72
C LEU A 428 4.69 74.32 -65.55
N SER A 429 5.03 75.45 -64.94
CA SER A 429 5.86 75.49 -63.71
C SER A 429 4.95 75.42 -62.45
#